data_33a192ebc13451535b624ac1e611d69d
#
_entry.id   33a192ebc13451535b624ac1e611d69d
#
_cell.length_a   1.000
_cell.length_b   1.000
_cell.length_c   1.000
_cell.angle_alpha   90.00
_cell.angle_beta   90.00
_cell.angle_gamma   90.00
#
_symmetry.space_group_name_H-M   'P 1'
#
loop_
_entity.id
_entity.type
_entity.pdbx_description
1 polymer ?
#
loop_
_entity_poly.entity_id
_entity_poly.type
_entity_poly.pdbx_seq_one_letter_code
_entity_poly.pdbx_strand_id
1 'polypeptide(L)'
;KDNHAKRLLTYAASFGNTTLEKLEKYKKADEVGALLKKFDAISVRDANSGTIVEQLTGKEPVYNLDPVLTYDYMNCCDKIPQVQTNEKYLILYAYAGRISNDEADWIAAYAKKKNLKVYAIGGIQKCADRFVDCSPFEVLAYFRNAEEVITDTFHGSIFSVITHRPFTTLIRKSVGNSYGNEEKLSD
;
A
#
# COMPACT_ATOMS: atom_id res chain seq x y z
N LYS A 1 -15.51 -18.93 -16.65
CA LYS A 1 -16.83 -18.32 -16.40
C LYS A 1 -17.08 -17.32 -17.50
N ASP A 2 -18.24 -17.39 -18.12
CA ASP A 2 -18.60 -16.51 -19.22
C ASP A 2 -18.82 -15.09 -18.71
N ASN A 3 -18.10 -14.16 -19.31
CA ASN A 3 -18.25 -12.75 -19.01
C ASN A 3 -19.07 -12.12 -20.15
N HIS A 4 -20.24 -11.60 -19.84
CA HIS A 4 -21.16 -10.98 -20.79
C HIS A 4 -20.97 -9.46 -20.95
N ALA A 5 -19.90 -8.88 -20.36
CA ALA A 5 -19.59 -7.47 -20.52
C ALA A 5 -19.22 -7.18 -21.99
N LYS A 6 -19.75 -6.08 -22.54
CA LYS A 6 -19.42 -5.64 -23.90
C LYS A 6 -17.98 -5.13 -24.03
N ARG A 7 -17.40 -4.64 -22.94
CA ARG A 7 -16.02 -4.17 -22.84
C ARG A 7 -15.40 -4.57 -21.54
N LEU A 8 -14.12 -4.94 -21.57
CA LEU A 8 -13.31 -5.23 -20.40
C LEU A 8 -12.20 -4.18 -20.30
N LEU A 9 -12.13 -3.49 -19.19
CA LEU A 9 -11.14 -2.45 -18.93
C LEU A 9 -10.50 -2.69 -17.56
N THR A 10 -9.23 -2.32 -17.41
CA THR A 10 -8.63 -2.17 -16.08
C THR A 10 -8.43 -0.70 -15.77
N TYR A 11 -8.49 -0.35 -14.49
CA TYR A 11 -8.10 0.96 -14.00
C TYR A 11 -7.05 0.81 -12.90
N ALA A 12 -5.86 1.40 -13.14
CA ALA A 12 -4.76 1.41 -12.19
C ALA A 12 -4.42 0.04 -11.58
N ALA A 13 -4.49 -1.03 -12.40
CA ALA A 13 -4.23 -2.39 -11.96
C ALA A 13 -2.75 -2.56 -11.55
N SER A 14 -2.47 -3.52 -10.65
CA SER A 14 -1.12 -3.81 -10.21
C SER A 14 -0.92 -5.32 -10.05
N PHE A 15 0.20 -5.80 -10.56
CA PHE A 15 0.68 -7.16 -10.32
C PHE A 15 1.32 -7.33 -8.94
N GLY A 16 1.46 -6.25 -8.20
CA GLY A 16 2.08 -6.27 -6.88
C GLY A 16 3.54 -6.70 -6.95
N ASN A 17 3.89 -7.72 -6.19
CA ASN A 17 5.25 -8.30 -6.15
C ASN A 17 5.43 -9.45 -7.16
N THR A 18 4.50 -9.63 -8.09
CA THR A 18 4.63 -10.61 -9.17
C THR A 18 5.45 -9.98 -10.28
N THR A 19 6.58 -10.58 -10.61
CA THR A 19 7.43 -10.18 -11.74
C THR A 19 7.23 -11.12 -12.92
N LEU A 20 7.68 -10.70 -14.10
CA LEU A 20 7.65 -11.57 -15.28
C LEU A 20 8.43 -12.86 -15.03
N GLU A 21 9.62 -12.78 -14.43
CA GLU A 21 10.43 -13.95 -14.08
C GLU A 21 9.67 -14.95 -13.20
N LYS A 22 8.87 -14.45 -12.24
CA LYS A 22 8.00 -15.32 -11.41
C LYS A 22 6.93 -16.00 -12.25
N LEU A 23 6.29 -15.27 -13.17
CA LEU A 23 5.29 -15.84 -14.07
C LEU A 23 5.90 -16.93 -14.96
N GLU A 24 7.10 -16.72 -15.50
CA GLU A 24 7.84 -17.70 -16.29
C GLU A 24 8.24 -18.91 -15.46
N LYS A 25 8.83 -18.69 -14.29
CA LYS A 25 9.23 -19.74 -13.35
C LYS A 25 8.07 -20.69 -13.02
N TYR A 26 6.88 -20.13 -12.82
CA TYR A 26 5.67 -20.90 -12.50
C TYR A 26 4.87 -21.33 -13.75
N LYS A 27 5.40 -21.10 -14.95
CA LYS A 27 4.77 -21.42 -16.25
C LYS A 27 3.36 -20.80 -16.39
N LYS A 28 3.20 -19.55 -15.92
CA LYS A 28 1.94 -18.80 -15.94
C LYS A 28 1.94 -17.63 -16.93
N ALA A 29 3.06 -17.31 -17.55
CA ALA A 29 3.18 -16.18 -18.46
C ALA A 29 2.20 -16.27 -19.63
N ASP A 30 2.13 -17.42 -20.32
CA ASP A 30 1.21 -17.61 -21.46
C ASP A 30 -0.26 -17.51 -21.06
N GLU A 31 -0.64 -18.12 -19.93
CA GLU A 31 -2.01 -18.06 -19.41
C GLU A 31 -2.41 -16.63 -19.08
N VAL A 32 -1.56 -15.90 -18.37
CA VAL A 32 -1.78 -14.49 -18.00
C VAL A 32 -1.82 -13.61 -19.23
N GLY A 33 -0.90 -13.80 -20.19
CA GLY A 33 -0.90 -13.07 -21.46
C GLY A 33 -2.18 -13.29 -22.27
N ALA A 34 -2.66 -14.53 -22.35
CA ALA A 34 -3.93 -14.85 -23.03
C ALA A 34 -5.14 -14.19 -22.36
N LEU A 35 -5.13 -14.07 -21.02
CA LEU A 35 -6.19 -13.39 -20.28
C LEU A 35 -6.12 -11.87 -20.46
N LEU A 36 -4.91 -11.26 -20.40
CA LEU A 36 -4.72 -9.83 -20.59
C LEU A 36 -5.14 -9.38 -21.99
N LYS A 37 -4.89 -10.19 -23.02
CA LYS A 37 -5.29 -9.88 -24.41
C LYS A 37 -6.80 -9.76 -24.60
N LYS A 38 -7.62 -10.27 -23.66
CA LYS A 38 -9.09 -10.14 -23.69
C LYS A 38 -9.57 -8.74 -23.27
N PHE A 39 -8.71 -7.92 -22.68
CA PHE A 39 -9.08 -6.56 -22.29
C PHE A 39 -9.01 -5.62 -23.48
N ASP A 40 -10.02 -4.77 -23.62
CA ASP A 40 -10.08 -3.72 -24.65
C ASP A 40 -9.08 -2.59 -24.36
N ALA A 41 -8.91 -2.25 -23.08
CA ALA A 41 -7.88 -1.34 -22.61
C ALA A 41 -7.35 -1.74 -21.24
N ILE A 42 -6.06 -1.55 -21.04
CA ILE A 42 -5.38 -1.89 -19.79
C ILE A 42 -4.70 -0.61 -19.26
N SER A 43 -5.02 -0.26 -18.02
CA SER A 43 -4.22 0.71 -17.29
C SER A 43 -3.66 0.12 -16.02
N VAL A 44 -2.46 0.58 -15.67
CA VAL A 44 -1.66 0.15 -14.53
C VAL A 44 -1.25 1.35 -13.69
N ARG A 45 -0.73 1.10 -12.47
CA ARG A 45 -0.28 2.15 -11.57
C ARG A 45 1.20 2.07 -11.18
N ASP A 46 1.92 1.08 -11.68
CA ASP A 46 3.34 0.88 -11.39
C ASP A 46 4.10 0.35 -12.62
N ALA A 47 5.39 0.65 -12.69
CA ALA A 47 6.26 0.31 -13.81
C ALA A 47 6.40 -1.20 -14.02
N ASN A 48 6.52 -2.01 -12.94
CA ASN A 48 6.58 -3.46 -13.04
C ASN A 48 5.33 -4.03 -13.73
N SER A 49 4.15 -3.54 -13.36
CA SER A 49 2.90 -3.95 -14.01
C SER A 49 2.84 -3.56 -15.48
N GLY A 50 3.36 -2.37 -15.81
CA GLY A 50 3.48 -1.91 -17.19
C GLY A 50 4.35 -2.84 -18.04
N THR A 51 5.52 -3.15 -17.54
CA THR A 51 6.46 -4.09 -18.19
C THR A 51 5.83 -5.46 -18.44
N ILE A 52 5.12 -6.01 -17.46
CA ILE A 52 4.43 -7.31 -17.62
C ILE A 52 3.35 -7.24 -18.71
N VAL A 53 2.52 -6.19 -18.71
CA VAL A 53 1.47 -6.02 -19.71
C VAL A 53 2.08 -5.90 -21.11
N GLU A 54 3.07 -5.04 -21.28
CA GLU A 54 3.73 -4.82 -22.57
C GLU A 54 4.36 -6.11 -23.12
N GLN A 55 5.13 -6.82 -22.30
CA GLN A 55 5.81 -8.04 -22.74
C GLN A 55 4.86 -9.20 -23.03
N LEU A 56 3.78 -9.35 -22.27
CA LEU A 56 2.83 -10.45 -22.49
C LEU A 56 1.76 -10.16 -23.54
N THR A 57 1.50 -8.89 -23.85
CA THR A 57 0.43 -8.53 -24.80
C THR A 57 0.93 -7.87 -26.06
N GLY A 58 2.12 -7.26 -26.06
CA GLY A 58 2.63 -6.38 -27.10
C GLY A 58 1.92 -5.00 -27.15
N LYS A 59 1.12 -4.65 -26.13
CA LYS A 59 0.41 -3.37 -26.04
C LYS A 59 0.97 -2.54 -24.89
N GLU A 60 1.23 -1.27 -25.15
CA GLU A 60 1.60 -0.31 -24.11
C GLU A 60 0.38 0.00 -23.23
N PRO A 61 0.47 -0.19 -21.91
CA PRO A 61 -0.62 0.17 -20.99
C PRO A 61 -0.66 1.69 -20.72
N VAL A 62 -1.82 2.16 -20.31
CA VAL A 62 -1.96 3.54 -19.79
C VAL A 62 -1.58 3.55 -18.32
N TYR A 63 -0.81 4.55 -17.88
CA TYR A 63 -0.48 4.72 -16.47
C TYR A 63 -1.48 5.65 -15.79
N ASN A 64 -2.05 5.23 -14.67
CA ASN A 64 -2.97 6.00 -13.86
C ASN A 64 -2.53 5.98 -12.39
N LEU A 65 -2.88 7.03 -11.66
CA LEU A 65 -2.70 7.07 -10.22
C LEU A 65 -3.55 6.01 -9.52
N ASP A 66 -3.08 5.56 -8.35
CA ASP A 66 -3.89 4.71 -7.47
C ASP A 66 -5.24 5.39 -7.19
N PRO A 67 -6.38 4.65 -7.26
CA PRO A 67 -7.71 5.21 -7.05
C PRO A 67 -7.89 5.97 -5.74
N VAL A 68 -7.16 5.56 -4.70
CA VAL A 68 -7.21 6.23 -3.39
C VAL A 68 -6.65 7.65 -3.45
N LEU A 69 -5.74 7.96 -4.40
CA LEU A 69 -5.21 9.31 -4.60
C LEU A 69 -6.15 10.21 -5.40
N THR A 70 -7.15 9.66 -6.08
CA THR A 70 -8.02 10.43 -6.99
C THR A 70 -9.32 10.91 -6.35
N TYR A 71 -9.61 10.51 -5.12
CA TYR A 71 -10.81 10.92 -4.39
C TYR A 71 -10.44 11.73 -3.15
N ASP A 72 -11.09 12.86 -2.95
CA ASP A 72 -10.87 13.73 -1.80
C ASP A 72 -11.62 13.20 -0.56
N TYR A 73 -11.02 12.19 0.08
CA TYR A 73 -11.60 11.57 1.27
C TYR A 73 -11.77 12.56 2.42
N MET A 74 -10.88 13.53 2.55
CA MET A 74 -10.89 14.44 3.71
C MET A 74 -12.04 15.43 3.67
N ASN A 75 -12.43 15.88 2.47
CA ASN A 75 -13.50 16.87 2.30
C ASN A 75 -14.82 16.25 1.81
N CYS A 76 -14.77 15.12 1.10
CA CYS A 76 -15.94 14.56 0.44
C CYS A 76 -16.49 13.28 1.10
N CYS A 77 -15.83 12.72 2.13
CA CYS A 77 -16.26 11.49 2.77
C CYS A 77 -16.80 11.75 4.19
N ASP A 78 -18.11 11.68 4.35
CA ASP A 78 -18.82 11.82 5.62
C ASP A 78 -18.69 10.60 6.56
N LYS A 79 -18.15 9.49 6.05
CA LYS A 79 -17.97 8.23 6.77
C LYS A 79 -16.73 8.19 7.66
N ILE A 80 -15.83 9.17 7.55
CA ILE A 80 -14.62 9.23 8.38
C ILE A 80 -14.99 9.78 9.76
N PRO A 81 -14.92 8.94 10.81
CA PRO A 81 -15.35 9.35 12.15
C PRO A 81 -14.35 10.32 12.79
N GLN A 82 -14.72 10.85 13.94
CA GLN A 82 -13.79 11.55 14.81
C GLN A 82 -13.08 10.55 15.74
N VAL A 83 -11.76 10.64 15.81
CA VAL A 83 -10.98 9.89 16.81
C VAL A 83 -11.01 10.66 18.12
N GLN A 84 -11.50 9.99 19.16
CA GLN A 84 -11.52 10.56 20.51
C GLN A 84 -10.27 10.13 21.27
N THR A 85 -9.25 10.98 21.26
CA THR A 85 -8.04 10.81 22.07
C THR A 85 -7.42 12.16 22.37
N ASN A 86 -6.90 12.29 23.60
CA ASN A 86 -6.10 13.45 24.01
C ASN A 86 -4.59 13.16 23.88
N GLU A 87 -4.22 11.96 23.43
CA GLU A 87 -2.83 11.57 23.30
C GLU A 87 -2.26 12.07 21.96
N LYS A 88 -1.04 12.57 22.00
CA LYS A 88 -0.22 12.77 20.79
C LYS A 88 0.42 11.45 20.41
N TYR A 89 0.27 11.06 19.16
CA TYR A 89 0.77 9.76 18.72
C TYR A 89 1.36 9.79 17.32
N LEU A 90 2.28 8.87 17.12
CA LEU A 90 2.72 8.44 15.81
C LEU A 90 2.01 7.13 15.45
N ILE A 91 1.66 6.95 14.19
CA ILE A 91 1.16 5.67 13.67
C ILE A 91 2.34 4.84 13.18
N LEU A 92 2.35 3.57 13.59
CA LEU A 92 3.15 2.52 12.96
C LEU A 92 2.21 1.61 12.16
N TYR A 93 2.10 1.88 10.85
CA TYR A 93 1.25 1.09 9.95
C TYR A 93 2.06 0.03 9.25
N ALA A 94 2.07 -1.17 9.83
CA ALA A 94 2.83 -2.31 9.33
C ALA A 94 2.15 -3.63 9.70
N TYR A 95 2.29 -4.64 8.84
CA TYR A 95 1.80 -5.98 9.19
C TYR A 95 2.68 -6.65 10.25
N ALA A 96 2.09 -7.57 11.01
CA ALA A 96 2.80 -8.31 12.04
C ALA A 96 4.05 -9.04 11.48
N GLY A 97 5.13 -9.01 12.25
CA GLY A 97 6.38 -9.71 11.90
C GLY A 97 7.25 -9.03 10.84
N ARG A 98 6.92 -7.81 10.38
CA ARG A 98 7.72 -7.09 9.40
C ARG A 98 8.68 -6.07 9.99
N ILE A 99 8.42 -5.60 11.19
CA ILE A 99 9.30 -4.68 11.90
C ILE A 99 10.34 -5.50 12.68
N SER A 100 11.61 -5.31 12.39
CA SER A 100 12.71 -5.97 13.09
C SER A 100 12.84 -5.43 14.53
N ASN A 101 13.59 -6.15 15.38
CA ASN A 101 13.82 -5.69 16.75
C ASN A 101 14.55 -4.33 16.78
N ASP A 102 15.57 -4.16 15.94
CA ASP A 102 16.35 -2.91 15.87
C ASP A 102 15.47 -1.73 15.42
N GLU A 103 14.59 -1.94 14.43
CA GLU A 103 13.62 -0.95 14.00
C GLU A 103 12.60 -0.62 15.11
N ALA A 104 12.11 -1.64 15.82
CA ALA A 104 11.20 -1.45 16.93
C ALA A 104 11.83 -0.62 18.06
N ASP A 105 13.07 -0.94 18.42
CA ASP A 105 13.81 -0.20 19.44
C ASP A 105 14.10 1.24 19.01
N TRP A 106 14.46 1.46 17.74
CA TRP A 106 14.61 2.80 17.18
C TRP A 106 13.29 3.60 17.18
N ILE A 107 12.18 2.98 16.75
CA ILE A 107 10.86 3.62 16.73
C ILE A 107 10.42 4.02 18.14
N ALA A 108 10.61 3.14 19.13
CA ALA A 108 10.28 3.42 20.52
C ALA A 108 11.11 4.59 21.08
N ALA A 109 12.43 4.61 20.82
CA ALA A 109 13.31 5.69 21.23
C ALA A 109 12.95 7.03 20.56
N TYR A 110 12.63 6.99 19.27
CA TYR A 110 12.19 8.16 18.50
C TYR A 110 10.90 8.74 19.05
N ALA A 111 9.88 7.90 19.24
CA ALA A 111 8.59 8.32 19.79
C ALA A 111 8.73 8.93 21.18
N LYS A 112 9.53 8.30 22.05
CA LYS A 112 9.83 8.81 23.38
C LYS A 112 10.49 10.19 23.33
N LYS A 113 11.48 10.40 22.45
CA LYS A 113 12.14 11.69 22.26
C LYS A 113 11.17 12.79 21.84
N LYS A 114 10.17 12.44 21.03
CA LYS A 114 9.12 13.36 20.56
C LYS A 114 7.93 13.50 21.50
N ASN A 115 7.90 12.77 22.61
CA ASN A 115 6.76 12.66 23.53
C ASN A 115 5.48 12.22 22.82
N LEU A 116 5.61 11.19 21.95
CA LEU A 116 4.52 10.57 21.20
C LEU A 116 4.27 9.16 21.71
N LYS A 117 3.02 8.73 21.69
CA LYS A 117 2.64 7.34 21.82
C LYS A 117 2.79 6.63 20.47
N VAL A 118 3.09 5.34 20.47
CA VAL A 118 3.13 4.52 19.26
C VAL A 118 1.83 3.75 19.13
N TYR A 119 1.01 4.09 18.13
CA TYR A 119 -0.23 3.39 17.80
C TYR A 119 0.03 2.47 16.60
N ALA A 120 -0.02 1.15 16.81
CA ALA A 120 0.13 0.16 15.75
C ALA A 120 -1.22 -0.10 15.07
N ILE A 121 -1.22 -0.09 13.73
CA ILE A 121 -2.37 -0.43 12.89
C ILE A 121 -1.91 -1.47 11.85
N GLY A 122 -2.75 -2.45 11.53
CA GLY A 122 -2.47 -3.50 10.55
C GLY A 122 -1.77 -4.72 11.12
N GLY A 123 -1.09 -4.61 12.26
CA GLY A 123 -0.46 -5.71 12.97
C GLY A 123 0.06 -5.30 14.34
N ILE A 124 0.09 -6.24 15.27
CA ILE A 124 0.66 -6.01 16.60
C ILE A 124 2.18 -5.82 16.47
N GLN A 125 2.71 -4.76 17.10
CA GLN A 125 4.13 -4.41 17.07
C GLN A 125 4.68 -4.32 18.50
N LYS A 126 5.90 -4.84 18.71
CA LYS A 126 6.56 -4.89 20.01
C LYS A 126 6.75 -3.51 20.66
N CYS A 127 7.02 -2.50 19.83
CA CYS A 127 7.26 -1.11 20.28
C CYS A 127 5.99 -0.28 20.47
N ALA A 128 4.80 -0.85 20.21
CA ALA A 128 3.57 -0.11 20.28
C ALA A 128 3.06 0.04 21.72
N ASP A 129 2.66 1.27 22.08
CA ASP A 129 1.89 1.52 23.32
C ASP A 129 0.46 0.99 23.18
N ARG A 130 -0.08 1.01 21.95
CA ARG A 130 -1.45 0.58 21.68
C ARG A 130 -1.55 -0.08 20.30
N PHE A 131 -2.24 -1.23 20.25
CA PHE A 131 -2.75 -1.77 18.99
C PHE A 131 -4.17 -1.26 18.76
N VAL A 132 -4.40 -0.72 17.56
CA VAL A 132 -5.69 -0.17 17.16
C VAL A 132 -6.31 -1.09 16.12
N ASP A 133 -7.37 -1.79 16.51
CA ASP A 133 -8.25 -2.52 15.61
C ASP A 133 -9.36 -1.59 15.14
N CYS A 134 -9.40 -1.31 13.84
CA CYS A 134 -10.29 -0.29 13.30
C CYS A 134 -10.74 -0.63 11.87
N SER A 135 -11.92 -0.13 11.52
CA SER A 135 -12.47 -0.21 10.16
C SER A 135 -11.68 0.66 9.17
N PRO A 136 -11.81 0.46 7.86
CA PRO A 136 -11.08 1.25 6.86
C PRO A 136 -11.24 2.77 6.97
N PHE A 137 -12.44 3.25 7.32
CA PHE A 137 -12.67 4.69 7.51
C PHE A 137 -12.10 5.21 8.82
N GLU A 138 -12.06 4.38 9.84
CA GLU A 138 -11.38 4.73 11.11
C GLU A 138 -9.86 4.78 10.93
N VAL A 139 -9.27 3.95 10.07
CA VAL A 139 -7.85 4.07 9.69
C VAL A 139 -7.55 5.50 9.23
N LEU A 140 -8.34 6.02 8.29
CA LEU A 140 -8.15 7.40 7.79
C LEU A 140 -8.34 8.44 8.89
N ALA A 141 -9.27 8.21 9.83
CA ALA A 141 -9.46 9.09 10.98
C ALA A 141 -8.23 9.10 11.90
N TYR A 142 -7.65 7.94 12.19
CA TYR A 142 -6.40 7.85 12.95
C TYR A 142 -5.25 8.52 12.22
N PHE A 143 -5.09 8.30 10.92
CA PHE A 143 -4.06 8.97 10.11
C PHE A 143 -4.22 10.49 10.16
N ARG A 144 -5.43 11.01 9.95
CA ARG A 144 -5.73 12.44 9.98
C ARG A 144 -5.35 13.13 11.31
N ASN A 145 -5.40 12.41 12.42
CA ASN A 145 -5.12 12.95 13.75
C ASN A 145 -3.71 12.61 14.28
N ALA A 146 -2.92 11.81 13.56
CA ALA A 146 -1.56 11.49 13.93
C ALA A 146 -0.62 12.69 13.81
N GLU A 147 0.41 12.75 14.62
CA GLU A 147 1.50 13.73 14.44
C GLU A 147 2.43 13.31 13.28
N GLU A 148 2.73 12.01 13.20
CA GLU A 148 3.62 11.41 12.20
C GLU A 148 3.19 9.98 11.89
N VAL A 149 3.66 9.43 10.75
CA VAL A 149 3.41 8.05 10.34
C VAL A 149 4.73 7.36 9.97
N ILE A 150 4.90 6.14 10.45
CA ILE A 150 5.94 5.22 9.97
C ILE A 150 5.22 4.02 9.35
N THR A 151 5.61 3.63 8.16
CA THR A 151 4.96 2.52 7.45
C THR A 151 5.95 1.74 6.60
N ASP A 152 5.69 0.45 6.39
CA ASP A 152 6.37 -0.38 5.38
C ASP A 152 5.43 -0.79 4.25
N THR A 153 4.28 -0.11 4.12
CA THR A 153 3.25 -0.45 3.13
C THR A 153 3.03 0.68 2.14
N PHE A 154 2.72 0.30 0.90
CA PHE A 154 2.33 1.25 -0.15
C PHE A 154 1.12 2.11 0.27
N HIS A 155 0.04 1.47 0.77
CA HIS A 155 -1.15 2.23 1.18
C HIS A 155 -0.93 3.08 2.43
N GLY A 156 0.01 2.72 3.32
CA GLY A 156 0.37 3.58 4.44
C GLY A 156 0.97 4.90 3.96
N SER A 157 1.80 4.87 2.91
CA SER A 157 2.33 6.09 2.28
C SER A 157 1.20 6.90 1.62
N ILE A 158 0.30 6.25 0.88
CA ILE A 158 -0.87 6.91 0.26
C ILE A 158 -1.78 7.56 1.32
N PHE A 159 -2.11 6.84 2.40
CA PHE A 159 -2.94 7.39 3.48
C PHE A 159 -2.29 8.60 4.15
N SER A 160 -0.97 8.59 4.30
CA SER A 160 -0.22 9.73 4.83
C SER A 160 -0.32 10.94 3.90
N VAL A 161 -0.20 10.72 2.58
CA VAL A 161 -0.33 11.79 1.57
C VAL A 161 -1.73 12.41 1.61
N ILE A 162 -2.79 11.60 1.52
CA ILE A 162 -4.17 12.12 1.47
C ILE A 162 -4.64 12.75 2.79
N THR A 163 -4.01 12.41 3.91
CA THR A 163 -4.27 13.02 5.21
C THR A 163 -3.30 14.16 5.57
N HIS A 164 -2.36 14.47 4.67
CA HIS A 164 -1.34 15.52 4.82
C HIS A 164 -0.49 15.33 6.10
N ARG A 165 -0.10 14.08 6.41
CA ARG A 165 0.76 13.80 7.57
C ARG A 165 2.21 13.58 7.14
N PRO A 166 3.17 14.10 7.93
CA PRO A 166 4.58 13.73 7.75
C PRO A 166 4.73 12.21 7.89
N PHE A 167 5.51 11.60 7.02
CA PHE A 167 5.69 10.15 7.08
C PHE A 167 7.07 9.69 6.66
N THR A 168 7.43 8.51 7.15
CA THR A 168 8.63 7.76 6.75
C THR A 168 8.20 6.40 6.24
N THR A 169 8.63 6.05 5.04
CA THR A 169 8.37 4.73 4.46
C THR A 169 9.62 3.86 4.55
N LEU A 170 9.47 2.70 5.18
CA LEU A 170 10.52 1.69 5.27
C LEU A 170 10.53 0.85 3.99
N ILE A 171 11.51 1.06 3.13
CA ILE A 171 11.66 0.31 1.88
C ILE A 171 12.16 -1.09 2.17
N ARG A 172 11.45 -2.10 1.66
CA ARG A 172 11.76 -3.52 1.82
C ARG A 172 12.17 -4.11 0.48
N LYS A 173 13.39 -4.63 0.40
CA LYS A 173 13.84 -5.38 -0.77
C LYS A 173 13.23 -6.77 -0.79
N SER A 174 12.75 -7.20 -1.96
CA SER A 174 12.33 -8.59 -2.16
C SER A 174 13.56 -9.49 -2.20
N VAL A 175 13.67 -10.40 -1.23
CA VAL A 175 14.73 -11.41 -1.21
C VAL A 175 14.09 -12.79 -1.15
N GLY A 176 14.23 -13.57 -2.21
CA GLY A 176 13.63 -14.91 -2.31
C GLY A 176 12.10 -14.85 -2.25
N ASN A 177 11.49 -15.46 -1.23
CA ASN A 177 10.05 -15.45 -0.99
C ASN A 177 9.61 -14.35 0.00
N SER A 178 10.53 -13.49 0.46
CA SER A 178 10.19 -12.43 1.39
C SER A 178 9.40 -11.31 0.70
N TYR A 179 8.60 -10.59 1.48
CA TYR A 179 7.88 -9.43 1.01
C TYR A 179 8.85 -8.29 0.71
N GLY A 180 8.69 -7.69 -0.46
CA GLY A 180 9.31 -6.41 -0.83
C GLY A 180 8.25 -5.39 -1.22
N ASN A 181 8.58 -4.14 -1.13
CA ASN A 181 7.73 -3.02 -1.52
C ASN A 181 8.48 -2.00 -2.40
N GLU A 182 9.77 -2.25 -2.67
CA GLU A 182 10.60 -1.32 -3.42
C GLU A 182 10.05 -1.01 -4.81
N GLU A 183 9.52 -2.03 -5.51
CA GLU A 183 8.95 -1.88 -6.86
C GLU A 183 7.71 -0.97 -6.93
N LYS A 184 7.12 -0.63 -5.79
CA LYS A 184 5.94 0.24 -5.68
C LYS A 184 6.23 1.59 -5.05
N LEU A 185 7.37 1.72 -4.39
CA LEU A 185 7.71 2.89 -3.57
C LEU A 185 8.95 3.63 -4.09
N SER A 186 9.65 3.07 -5.08
CA SER A 186 10.80 3.69 -5.73
C SER A 186 10.45 4.36 -7.07
N ASP A 187 9.25 4.20 -7.56
CA ASP A 187 8.68 4.92 -8.69
C ASP A 187 8.00 6.21 -8.21
#